data_6e4a5f02648cda743a3d707a26046672
#
_entry.id   6e4a5f02648cda743a3d707a26046672
#
_cell.length_a   1.000
_cell.length_b   1.000
_cell.length_c   1.000
_cell.angle_alpha   90.00
_cell.angle_beta   90.00
_cell.angle_gamma   90.00
#
_symmetry.space_group_name_H-M   'P 1'
#
loop_
_entity.id
_entity.type
_entity.pdbx_description
1 polymer ?
#
loop_
_entity_poly.entity_id
_entity_poly.type
_entity_poly.pdbx_seq_one_letter_code
_entity_poly.pdbx_strand_id
1 'polypeptide(L)'
;IQELNRIFLKKDKCQNFDYSKYSSKIPYLTAPRTSIQKMPTTETAWIMLGWQTNGVLNKKDYATLQVIDSILGTGMSSRLFKDLREQQGLAYQLGTSYSPNVLRGSFLLYIGTNPDTLEKAKNGLFNEINRLKTEYVGDKELKDAKEKLLGNYVIGLETNLDKASNLGWYEASTRGYEFKDNYEKLINSVTDSDIIEVANKYFTDNYILSIVTK
;
A
#
# COMPACT_ATOMS: atom_id res chain seq x y z
N ILE A 1 -13.77 25.32 -22.36
CA ILE A 1 -14.00 25.82 -20.97
C ILE A 1 -15.40 26.38 -20.83
N GLN A 2 -15.88 27.30 -21.70
CA GLN A 2 -17.22 27.89 -21.61
C GLN A 2 -18.34 26.83 -21.65
N GLU A 3 -18.24 25.81 -22.52
CA GLU A 3 -19.22 24.73 -22.63
C GLU A 3 -19.20 23.79 -21.39
N LEU A 4 -18.02 23.49 -20.87
CA LEU A 4 -17.88 22.76 -19.61
C LEU A 4 -18.49 23.53 -18.44
N ASN A 5 -18.25 24.83 -18.36
CA ASN A 5 -18.87 25.68 -17.36
C ASN A 5 -20.39 25.72 -17.50
N ARG A 6 -20.92 25.75 -18.74
CA ARG A 6 -22.36 25.70 -19.00
C ARG A 6 -23.01 24.40 -18.51
N ILE A 7 -22.31 23.29 -18.65
CA ILE A 7 -22.81 21.96 -18.27
C ILE A 7 -22.67 21.72 -16.76
N PHE A 8 -21.54 22.06 -16.18
CA PHE A 8 -21.18 21.67 -14.81
C PHE A 8 -21.41 22.77 -13.76
N LEU A 9 -21.36 24.07 -14.11
CA LEU A 9 -21.57 25.14 -13.14
C LEU A 9 -23.04 25.54 -12.91
N LYS A 10 -23.99 24.87 -13.55
CA LYS A 10 -25.44 25.08 -13.29
C LYS A 10 -25.96 24.41 -12.02
N LYS A 11 -25.12 23.64 -11.33
CA LYS A 11 -25.48 23.04 -10.03
C LYS A 11 -24.87 23.87 -8.93
N ASP A 12 -25.66 24.09 -7.88
CA ASP A 12 -25.23 24.69 -6.64
C ASP A 12 -23.84 24.18 -6.25
N LYS A 13 -23.00 25.10 -5.75
CA LYS A 13 -21.63 24.77 -5.33
C LYS A 13 -21.67 23.43 -4.59
N CYS A 14 -21.01 22.42 -5.13
CA CYS A 14 -20.84 21.15 -4.41
C CYS A 14 -20.31 21.51 -3.02
N GLN A 15 -21.13 21.29 -2.00
CA GLN A 15 -20.66 21.43 -0.64
C GLN A 15 -19.51 20.46 -0.48
N ASN A 16 -18.40 20.90 0.09
CA ASN A 16 -17.28 20.01 0.41
C ASN A 16 -17.82 18.83 1.20
N PHE A 17 -17.67 17.64 0.66
CA PHE A 17 -18.16 16.43 1.28
C PHE A 17 -17.38 16.20 2.58
N ASP A 18 -18.07 16.21 3.71
CA ASP A 18 -17.45 16.01 5.02
C ASP A 18 -17.31 14.51 5.32
N TYR A 19 -16.15 13.97 4.96
CA TYR A 19 -15.81 12.58 5.20
C TYR A 19 -15.74 12.21 6.69
N SER A 20 -15.54 13.17 7.59
CA SER A 20 -15.42 12.92 9.03
C SER A 20 -16.67 12.25 9.60
N LYS A 21 -17.84 12.57 9.06
CA LYS A 21 -19.14 11.98 9.43
C LYS A 21 -19.24 10.48 9.15
N TYR A 22 -18.35 9.94 8.32
CA TYR A 22 -18.36 8.53 7.92
C TYR A 22 -17.20 7.73 8.50
N SER A 23 -16.21 8.39 9.10
CA SER A 23 -15.02 7.73 9.64
C SER A 23 -15.35 6.72 10.76
N SER A 24 -16.34 7.03 11.61
CA SER A 24 -16.78 6.14 12.68
C SER A 24 -17.58 4.92 12.19
N LYS A 25 -18.08 4.96 10.94
CA LYS A 25 -18.88 3.86 10.36
C LYS A 25 -18.03 2.72 9.79
N ILE A 26 -16.71 2.92 9.68
CA ILE A 26 -15.78 1.89 9.22
C ILE A 26 -14.91 1.49 10.41
N PRO A 27 -15.31 0.47 11.18
CA PRO A 27 -14.54 0.04 12.35
C PRO A 27 -13.19 -0.55 11.95
N TYR A 28 -12.21 -0.42 12.83
CA TYR A 28 -10.99 -1.19 12.71
C TYR A 28 -11.24 -2.66 13.06
N LEU A 29 -10.45 -3.52 12.45
CA LEU A 29 -10.38 -4.92 12.84
C LEU A 29 -9.83 -5.00 14.29
N THR A 30 -10.54 -5.70 15.15
CA THR A 30 -10.20 -5.83 16.57
C THR A 30 -9.59 -7.17 16.95
N ALA A 31 -9.56 -8.11 16.00
CA ALA A 31 -8.95 -9.42 16.15
C ALA A 31 -8.51 -9.95 14.79
N PRO A 32 -7.51 -10.85 14.74
CA PRO A 32 -7.09 -11.47 13.47
C PRO A 32 -8.23 -12.30 12.88
N ARG A 33 -8.30 -12.32 11.55
CA ARG A 33 -9.23 -13.18 10.80
C ARG A 33 -8.45 -14.03 9.83
N THR A 34 -8.69 -15.35 9.90
CA THR A 34 -8.08 -16.29 8.96
C THR A 34 -9.16 -17.01 8.19
N SER A 35 -8.98 -17.10 6.87
CA SER A 35 -9.82 -17.90 5.98
C SER A 35 -8.92 -18.82 5.17
N ILE A 36 -9.21 -20.12 5.20
CA ILE A 36 -8.49 -21.12 4.42
C ILE A 36 -9.50 -21.85 3.54
N GLN A 37 -9.28 -21.78 2.23
CA GLN A 37 -10.09 -22.47 1.25
C GLN A 37 -9.26 -23.57 0.59
N LYS A 38 -9.75 -24.79 0.64
CA LYS A 38 -9.15 -25.92 -0.07
C LYS A 38 -9.73 -26.05 -1.47
N MET A 39 -8.84 -26.14 -2.45
CA MET A 39 -9.18 -26.37 -3.86
C MET A 39 -8.33 -27.53 -4.38
N PRO A 40 -8.88 -28.75 -4.46
CA PRO A 40 -8.09 -29.96 -4.77
C PRO A 40 -7.38 -29.93 -6.13
N THR A 41 -7.84 -29.07 -7.05
CA THR A 41 -7.28 -28.94 -8.41
C THR A 41 -6.20 -27.86 -8.53
N THR A 42 -5.91 -27.10 -7.45
CA THR A 42 -4.89 -26.05 -7.53
C THR A 42 -3.48 -26.64 -7.35
N GLU A 43 -2.56 -26.19 -8.20
CA GLU A 43 -1.14 -26.54 -8.09
C GLU A 43 -0.34 -25.49 -7.31
N THR A 44 -0.92 -24.30 -7.14
CA THR A 44 -0.30 -23.15 -6.45
C THR A 44 -1.10 -22.80 -5.21
N ALA A 45 -0.43 -22.69 -4.08
CA ALA A 45 -1.01 -22.10 -2.89
C ALA A 45 -0.85 -20.57 -2.95
N TRP A 46 -1.93 -19.84 -2.65
CA TRP A 46 -1.94 -18.39 -2.54
C TRP A 46 -2.15 -17.95 -1.11
N ILE A 47 -1.31 -17.04 -0.66
CA ILE A 47 -1.44 -16.38 0.64
C ILE A 47 -1.62 -14.89 0.40
N MET A 48 -2.64 -14.32 1.03
CA MET A 48 -2.84 -12.87 1.15
C MET A 48 -2.90 -12.49 2.62
N LEU A 49 -2.02 -11.58 3.01
CA LEU A 49 -1.91 -11.07 4.37
C LEU A 49 -2.12 -9.56 4.35
N GLY A 50 -3.07 -9.04 5.12
CA GLY A 50 -3.44 -7.64 5.01
C GLY A 50 -3.85 -6.97 6.30
N TRP A 51 -3.67 -5.65 6.32
CA TRP A 51 -4.04 -4.75 7.42
C TRP A 51 -4.83 -3.55 6.92
N GLN A 52 -5.69 -3.06 7.79
CA GLN A 52 -6.32 -1.75 7.59
C GLN A 52 -5.34 -0.64 7.97
N THR A 53 -5.34 0.42 7.17
CA THR A 53 -4.54 1.62 7.43
C THR A 53 -5.42 2.86 7.59
N ASN A 54 -4.85 3.97 8.03
CA ASN A 54 -5.54 5.26 7.94
C ASN A 54 -5.75 5.67 6.48
N GLY A 55 -6.67 6.59 6.28
CA GLY A 55 -6.91 7.21 4.99
C GLY A 55 -5.81 8.21 4.61
N VAL A 56 -5.90 8.69 3.37
CA VAL A 56 -4.91 9.60 2.72
C VAL A 56 -4.77 10.96 3.40
N LEU A 57 -5.68 11.35 4.29
CA LEU A 57 -5.63 12.63 4.98
C LEU A 57 -4.49 12.72 6.00
N ASN A 58 -4.04 11.58 6.55
CA ASN A 58 -2.79 11.55 7.31
C ASN A 58 -1.61 11.47 6.33
N LYS A 59 -1.09 12.63 5.96
CA LYS A 59 -0.03 12.77 4.95
C LYS A 59 1.25 12.02 5.31
N LYS A 60 1.64 12.03 6.59
CA LYS A 60 2.85 11.33 7.08
C LYS A 60 2.70 9.82 6.90
N ASP A 61 1.63 9.24 7.43
CA ASP A 61 1.38 7.81 7.32
C ASP A 61 1.24 7.37 5.86
N TYR A 62 0.54 8.18 5.05
CA TYR A 62 0.38 7.93 3.62
C TYR A 62 1.73 7.83 2.91
N ALA A 63 2.63 8.80 3.10
CA ALA A 63 3.95 8.79 2.48
C ALA A 63 4.80 7.61 2.97
N THR A 64 4.79 7.36 4.28
CA THR A 64 5.57 6.28 4.87
C THR A 64 5.09 4.91 4.38
N LEU A 65 3.78 4.68 4.27
CA LEU A 65 3.23 3.43 3.74
C LEU A 65 3.58 3.22 2.26
N GLN A 66 3.66 4.28 1.46
CA GLN A 66 4.15 4.18 0.08
C GLN A 66 5.63 3.80 0.00
N VAL A 67 6.45 4.37 0.88
CA VAL A 67 7.88 4.00 0.96
C VAL A 67 8.03 2.55 1.43
N ILE A 68 7.25 2.12 2.43
CA ILE A 68 7.21 0.71 2.88
C ILE A 68 6.80 -0.22 1.73
N ASP A 69 5.80 0.13 0.93
CA ASP A 69 5.39 -0.64 -0.25
C ASP A 69 6.54 -0.79 -1.26
N SER A 70 7.28 0.31 -1.49
CA SER A 70 8.46 0.30 -2.35
C SER A 70 9.58 -0.59 -1.82
N ILE A 71 9.84 -0.60 -0.51
CA ILE A 71 10.86 -1.43 0.14
C ILE A 71 10.48 -2.90 0.07
N LEU A 72 9.25 -3.22 0.46
CA LEU A 72 8.82 -4.62 0.61
C LEU A 72 8.54 -5.32 -0.70
N GLY A 73 7.75 -4.72 -1.60
CA GLY A 73 7.13 -5.48 -2.68
C GLY A 73 7.29 -4.92 -4.09
N THR A 74 7.83 -3.71 -4.28
CA THR A 74 7.90 -3.12 -5.61
C THR A 74 9.18 -3.51 -6.34
N GLY A 75 9.06 -4.39 -7.36
CA GLY A 75 10.16 -4.76 -8.27
C GLY A 75 11.20 -5.71 -7.67
N MET A 76 12.19 -6.06 -8.49
CA MET A 76 13.20 -7.09 -8.17
C MET A 76 14.18 -6.70 -7.05
N SER A 77 14.27 -5.43 -6.72
CA SER A 77 15.12 -4.95 -5.62
C SER A 77 14.45 -4.97 -4.25
N SER A 78 13.17 -5.34 -4.19
CA SER A 78 12.38 -5.37 -2.95
C SER A 78 12.78 -6.53 -2.03
N ARG A 79 12.52 -6.38 -0.72
CA ARG A 79 12.88 -7.40 0.28
C ARG A 79 12.20 -8.73 0.01
N LEU A 80 10.89 -8.73 -0.24
CA LEU A 80 10.16 -9.96 -0.53
C LEU A 80 10.74 -10.69 -1.74
N PHE A 81 11.09 -9.96 -2.80
CA PHE A 81 11.67 -10.57 -4.00
C PHE A 81 13.03 -11.20 -3.69
N LYS A 82 13.94 -10.46 -3.08
CA LYS A 82 15.30 -10.94 -2.75
C LYS A 82 15.26 -12.12 -1.78
N ASP A 83 14.51 -11.97 -0.68
CA ASP A 83 14.58 -12.93 0.42
C ASP A 83 13.72 -14.18 0.16
N LEU A 84 12.47 -14.02 -0.31
CA LEU A 84 11.57 -15.17 -0.48
C LEU A 84 11.67 -15.82 -1.86
N ARG A 85 11.93 -15.04 -2.91
CA ARG A 85 12.01 -15.60 -4.27
C ARG A 85 13.43 -15.98 -4.66
N GLU A 86 14.41 -15.06 -4.56
CA GLU A 86 15.77 -15.34 -5.01
C GLU A 86 16.54 -16.26 -4.06
N GLN A 87 16.56 -15.93 -2.75
CA GLN A 87 17.35 -16.70 -1.78
C GLN A 87 16.67 -18.00 -1.36
N GLN A 88 15.35 -18.00 -1.16
CA GLN A 88 14.64 -19.15 -0.63
C GLN A 88 13.87 -19.96 -1.68
N GLY A 89 13.69 -19.44 -2.91
CA GLY A 89 12.98 -20.14 -3.98
C GLY A 89 11.50 -20.42 -3.69
N LEU A 90 10.86 -19.61 -2.81
CA LEU A 90 9.51 -19.88 -2.32
C LEU A 90 8.41 -19.35 -3.22
N ALA A 91 8.71 -18.39 -4.10
CA ALA A 91 7.67 -17.63 -4.78
C ALA A 91 7.68 -17.79 -6.29
N TYR A 92 6.53 -18.11 -6.87
CA TYR A 92 6.26 -17.91 -8.29
C TYR A 92 5.91 -16.45 -8.57
N GLN A 93 5.07 -15.87 -7.73
CA GLN A 93 4.68 -14.47 -7.76
C GLN A 93 4.54 -13.96 -6.32
N LEU A 94 4.99 -12.74 -6.08
CA LEU A 94 4.86 -12.08 -4.78
C LEU A 94 4.92 -10.58 -4.94
N GLY A 95 4.48 -9.89 -3.91
CA GLY A 95 4.53 -8.43 -3.83
C GLY A 95 3.68 -7.87 -2.71
N THR A 96 3.55 -6.56 -2.76
CA THR A 96 2.68 -5.79 -1.88
C THR A 96 1.69 -4.96 -2.69
N SER A 97 0.66 -4.47 -2.03
CA SER A 97 -0.30 -3.53 -2.59
C SER A 97 -0.79 -2.61 -1.48
N TYR A 98 -0.41 -1.34 -1.56
CA TYR A 98 -0.98 -0.30 -0.72
C TYR A 98 -2.12 0.41 -1.46
N SER A 99 -3.33 0.32 -0.93
CA SER A 99 -4.53 0.95 -1.48
C SER A 99 -5.01 2.07 -0.56
N PRO A 100 -4.55 3.31 -0.80
CA PRO A 100 -4.96 4.46 0.00
C PRO A 100 -6.37 4.92 -0.41
N ASN A 101 -7.30 4.94 0.53
CA ASN A 101 -8.62 5.54 0.36
C ASN A 101 -8.78 6.76 1.27
N VAL A 102 -9.87 7.52 1.14
CA VAL A 102 -10.05 8.76 1.91
C VAL A 102 -10.13 8.50 3.41
N LEU A 103 -10.92 7.53 3.83
CA LEU A 103 -11.17 7.24 5.26
C LEU A 103 -10.30 6.11 5.81
N ARG A 104 -10.21 5.02 5.09
CA ARG A 104 -9.46 3.82 5.46
C ARG A 104 -8.77 3.27 4.23
N GLY A 105 -7.48 3.02 4.36
CA GLY A 105 -6.72 2.28 3.36
C GLY A 105 -6.54 0.81 3.74
N SER A 106 -5.85 0.09 2.89
CA SER A 106 -5.38 -1.27 3.16
C SER A 106 -3.96 -1.47 2.66
N PHE A 107 -3.22 -2.28 3.38
CA PHE A 107 -1.88 -2.74 2.98
C PHE A 107 -1.90 -4.26 2.91
N LEU A 108 -1.55 -4.81 1.76
CA LEU A 108 -1.60 -6.25 1.48
C LEU A 108 -0.21 -6.75 1.09
N LEU A 109 0.14 -7.94 1.57
CA LEU A 109 1.22 -8.76 1.03
C LEU A 109 0.59 -9.99 0.39
N TYR A 110 1.13 -10.42 -0.73
CA TYR A 110 0.70 -11.66 -1.37
C TYR A 110 1.88 -12.49 -1.85
N ILE A 111 1.69 -13.81 -1.84
CA ILE A 111 2.65 -14.77 -2.37
C ILE A 111 1.94 -15.99 -2.94
N GLY A 112 2.32 -16.36 -4.17
CA GLY A 112 1.99 -17.65 -4.77
C GLY A 112 3.18 -18.59 -4.62
N THR A 113 2.96 -19.73 -3.97
CA THR A 113 3.98 -20.70 -3.60
C THR A 113 3.53 -22.14 -3.88
N ASN A 114 4.43 -23.10 -3.75
CA ASN A 114 4.07 -24.51 -3.75
C ASN A 114 3.28 -24.85 -2.47
N PRO A 115 2.20 -25.65 -2.52
CA PRO A 115 1.48 -26.10 -1.32
C PRO A 115 2.37 -26.69 -0.22
N ASP A 116 3.43 -27.42 -0.59
CA ASP A 116 4.36 -28.02 0.38
C ASP A 116 5.23 -26.99 1.12
N THR A 117 5.37 -25.79 0.57
CA THR A 117 6.15 -24.68 1.16
C THR A 117 5.28 -23.57 1.76
N LEU A 118 3.97 -23.78 1.83
CA LEU A 118 2.98 -22.79 2.30
C LEU A 118 3.35 -22.18 3.66
N GLU A 119 3.62 -23.02 4.66
CA GLU A 119 3.96 -22.55 6.01
C GLU A 119 5.26 -21.74 6.03
N LYS A 120 6.27 -22.17 5.26
CA LYS A 120 7.54 -21.45 5.14
C LYS A 120 7.33 -20.09 4.48
N ALA A 121 6.54 -20.02 3.41
CA ALA A 121 6.21 -18.78 2.72
C ALA A 121 5.41 -17.82 3.63
N LYS A 122 4.42 -18.33 4.35
CA LYS A 122 3.65 -17.57 5.34
C LYS A 122 4.55 -16.96 6.41
N ASN A 123 5.42 -17.77 7.01
CA ASN A 123 6.36 -17.29 8.03
C ASN A 123 7.33 -16.25 7.45
N GLY A 124 7.75 -16.41 6.20
CA GLY A 124 8.57 -15.44 5.51
C GLY A 124 7.91 -14.06 5.39
N LEU A 125 6.62 -13.99 5.05
CA LEU A 125 5.87 -12.73 5.03
C LEU A 125 5.84 -12.05 6.41
N PHE A 126 5.56 -12.81 7.47
CA PHE A 126 5.55 -12.26 8.84
C PHE A 126 6.94 -11.81 9.29
N ASN A 127 7.98 -12.54 8.92
CA ASN A 127 9.35 -12.15 9.25
C ASN A 127 9.73 -10.81 8.64
N GLU A 128 9.39 -10.56 7.37
CA GLU A 128 9.67 -9.26 6.73
C GLU A 128 8.89 -8.11 7.39
N ILE A 129 7.67 -8.34 7.80
CA ILE A 129 6.90 -7.36 8.59
C ILE A 129 7.55 -7.10 9.95
N ASN A 130 8.01 -8.14 10.65
CA ASN A 130 8.69 -7.98 11.94
C ASN A 130 10.00 -7.23 11.80
N ARG A 131 10.78 -7.46 10.74
CA ARG A 131 11.99 -6.69 10.46
C ARG A 131 11.71 -5.19 10.30
N LEU A 132 10.65 -4.80 9.59
CA LEU A 132 10.24 -3.39 9.48
C LEU A 132 9.86 -2.76 10.84
N LYS A 133 9.39 -3.57 11.78
CA LYS A 133 8.98 -3.09 13.11
C LYS A 133 10.15 -2.92 14.08
N THR A 134 11.25 -3.60 13.84
CA THR A 134 12.36 -3.74 14.81
C THR A 134 13.69 -3.26 14.29
N GLU A 135 13.89 -3.20 12.98
CA GLU A 135 15.15 -2.88 12.37
C GLU A 135 15.08 -1.60 11.52
N TYR A 136 16.10 -0.78 11.59
CA TYR A 136 16.27 0.31 10.64
C TYR A 136 16.51 -0.24 9.24
N VAL A 137 15.89 0.41 8.25
CA VAL A 137 16.04 0.05 6.84
C VAL A 137 17.46 0.36 6.36
N GLY A 138 18.01 1.46 6.86
CA GLY A 138 19.32 1.95 6.49
C GLY A 138 19.29 2.92 5.29
N ASP A 139 20.23 3.86 5.31
CA ASP A 139 20.25 5.02 4.41
C ASP A 139 20.18 4.64 2.93
N LYS A 140 20.90 3.60 2.53
CA LYS A 140 20.95 3.19 1.13
C LYS A 140 19.62 2.61 0.66
N GLU A 141 19.04 1.67 1.40
CA GLU A 141 17.77 1.03 1.02
C GLU A 141 16.62 2.04 1.04
N LEU A 142 16.59 2.91 2.05
CA LEU A 142 15.60 3.98 2.15
C LEU A 142 15.69 4.95 0.97
N LYS A 143 16.91 5.37 0.61
CA LYS A 143 17.14 6.23 -0.54
C LYS A 143 16.70 5.57 -1.84
N ASP A 144 17.14 4.35 -2.12
CA ASP A 144 16.83 3.59 -3.32
C ASP A 144 15.31 3.38 -3.46
N ALA A 145 14.61 3.13 -2.34
CA ALA A 145 13.15 2.96 -2.33
C ALA A 145 12.40 4.25 -2.65
N LYS A 146 12.84 5.40 -2.13
CA LYS A 146 12.27 6.71 -2.44
C LYS A 146 12.49 7.10 -3.89
N GLU A 147 13.72 6.95 -4.41
CA GLU A 147 14.06 7.24 -5.80
C GLU A 147 13.23 6.38 -6.76
N LYS A 148 13.08 5.10 -6.48
CA LYS A 148 12.22 4.19 -7.27
C LYS A 148 10.75 4.63 -7.24
N LEU A 149 10.23 4.96 -6.06
CA LEU A 149 8.85 5.42 -5.91
C LEU A 149 8.60 6.71 -6.70
N LEU A 150 9.48 7.69 -6.59
CA LEU A 150 9.39 8.96 -7.31
C LEU A 150 9.58 8.78 -8.83
N GLY A 151 10.49 7.91 -9.25
CA GLY A 151 10.65 7.55 -10.66
C GLY A 151 9.38 6.95 -11.25
N ASN A 152 8.77 5.98 -10.55
CA ASN A 152 7.50 5.39 -10.97
C ASN A 152 6.35 6.41 -11.01
N TYR A 153 6.34 7.35 -10.06
CA TYR A 153 5.36 8.44 -10.06
C TYR A 153 5.48 9.32 -11.31
N VAL A 154 6.70 9.69 -11.69
CA VAL A 154 6.94 10.51 -12.91
C VAL A 154 6.52 9.74 -14.17
N ILE A 155 6.89 8.47 -14.29
CA ILE A 155 6.47 7.60 -15.41
C ILE A 155 4.94 7.47 -15.47
N GLY A 156 4.30 7.31 -14.31
CA GLY A 156 2.83 7.26 -14.19
C GLY A 156 2.10 8.56 -14.52
N LEU A 157 2.82 9.64 -14.83
CA LEU A 157 2.27 10.93 -15.28
C LEU A 157 2.64 11.26 -16.74
N GLU A 158 2.96 10.26 -17.55
CA GLU A 158 3.44 10.47 -18.91
C GLU A 158 2.36 11.11 -19.81
N THR A 159 1.15 10.55 -19.81
CA THR A 159 0.06 11.03 -20.66
C THR A 159 -0.78 12.12 -20.00
N ASN A 160 -1.50 12.89 -20.83
CA ASN A 160 -2.47 13.88 -20.32
C ASN A 160 -3.62 13.23 -19.55
N LEU A 161 -4.00 12.00 -19.91
CA LEU A 161 -5.01 11.25 -19.19
C LEU A 161 -4.53 10.89 -17.78
N ASP A 162 -3.30 10.42 -17.65
CA ASP A 162 -2.70 10.07 -16.35
C ASP A 162 -2.59 11.30 -15.45
N LYS A 163 -2.13 12.43 -16.01
CA LYS A 163 -2.09 13.72 -15.29
C LYS A 163 -3.47 14.15 -14.80
N ALA A 164 -4.48 14.09 -15.69
CA ALA A 164 -5.84 14.46 -15.34
C ALA A 164 -6.44 13.53 -14.27
N SER A 165 -6.21 12.23 -14.39
CA SER A 165 -6.66 11.22 -13.42
C SER A 165 -6.02 11.41 -12.05
N ASN A 166 -4.72 11.71 -12.01
CA ASN A 166 -3.98 11.96 -10.78
C ASN A 166 -4.47 13.25 -10.08
N LEU A 167 -4.62 14.35 -10.83
CA LEU A 167 -5.17 15.61 -10.28
C LEU A 167 -6.60 15.43 -9.79
N GLY A 168 -7.45 14.74 -10.57
CA GLY A 168 -8.82 14.40 -10.18
C GLY A 168 -8.89 13.56 -8.92
N TRP A 169 -7.97 12.59 -8.76
CA TRP A 169 -7.86 11.82 -7.53
C TRP A 169 -7.46 12.67 -6.32
N TYR A 170 -6.50 13.55 -6.46
CA TYR A 170 -6.10 14.44 -5.37
C TYR A 170 -7.25 15.36 -4.96
N GLU A 171 -7.97 15.93 -5.91
CA GLU A 171 -9.14 16.76 -5.64
C GLU A 171 -10.26 15.96 -4.97
N ALA A 172 -10.65 14.82 -5.54
CA ALA A 172 -11.70 13.96 -5.01
C ALA A 172 -11.38 13.40 -3.62
N SER A 173 -10.10 13.17 -3.31
CA SER A 173 -9.63 12.71 -2.00
C SER A 173 -9.44 13.85 -0.97
N THR A 174 -9.92 15.06 -1.26
CA THR A 174 -9.86 16.26 -0.41
C THR A 174 -8.45 16.78 -0.10
N ARG A 175 -7.43 16.30 -0.81
CA ARG A 175 -6.05 16.79 -0.68
C ARG A 175 -5.77 18.06 -1.50
N GLY A 176 -6.64 18.33 -2.47
CA GLY A 176 -6.49 19.39 -3.46
C GLY A 176 -5.50 19.01 -4.58
N TYR A 177 -5.75 19.48 -5.78
CA TYR A 177 -4.90 19.21 -6.95
C TYR A 177 -3.45 19.70 -6.78
N GLU A 178 -3.22 20.71 -5.93
CA GLU A 178 -1.90 21.25 -5.59
C GLU A 178 -1.04 20.28 -4.78
N PHE A 179 -1.63 19.18 -4.28
CA PHE A 179 -0.88 18.16 -3.55
C PHE A 179 0.28 17.58 -4.36
N LYS A 180 0.14 17.52 -5.70
CA LYS A 180 1.19 17.08 -6.61
C LYS A 180 2.52 17.83 -6.41
N ASP A 181 2.46 19.13 -6.12
CA ASP A 181 3.65 19.99 -5.99
C ASP A 181 4.42 19.73 -4.69
N ASN A 182 3.77 19.06 -3.72
CA ASN A 182 4.35 18.68 -2.44
C ASN A 182 4.66 17.19 -2.32
N TYR A 183 4.27 16.36 -3.31
CA TYR A 183 4.40 14.91 -3.23
C TYR A 183 5.85 14.45 -3.05
N GLU A 184 6.75 14.93 -3.89
CA GLU A 184 8.17 14.60 -3.82
C GLU A 184 8.79 15.01 -2.47
N LYS A 185 8.50 16.23 -2.01
CA LYS A 185 8.97 16.70 -0.69
C LYS A 185 8.46 15.83 0.44
N LEU A 186 7.22 15.38 0.35
CA LEU A 186 6.60 14.52 1.36
C LEU A 186 7.26 13.14 1.40
N ILE A 187 7.50 12.51 0.25
CA ILE A 187 8.22 11.23 0.16
C ILE A 187 9.65 11.36 0.68
N ASN A 188 10.36 12.42 0.29
CA ASN A 188 11.73 12.64 0.73
C ASN A 188 11.85 12.90 2.23
N SER A 189 10.80 13.40 2.88
CA SER A 189 10.79 13.64 4.34
C SER A 189 10.68 12.38 5.20
N VAL A 190 10.33 11.23 4.63
CA VAL A 190 10.20 9.96 5.38
C VAL A 190 11.56 9.53 5.93
N THR A 191 11.61 9.16 7.19
CA THR A 191 12.81 8.67 7.89
C THR A 191 12.69 7.20 8.27
N ASP A 192 13.82 6.57 8.64
CA ASP A 192 13.83 5.20 9.19
C ASP A 192 12.93 5.08 10.44
N SER A 193 12.98 6.09 11.31
CA SER A 193 12.13 6.12 12.49
C SER A 193 10.64 6.16 12.15
N ASP A 194 10.26 6.87 11.09
CA ASP A 194 8.88 6.90 10.60
C ASP A 194 8.44 5.53 10.10
N ILE A 195 9.32 4.78 9.45
CA ILE A 195 9.04 3.41 8.99
C ILE A 195 8.73 2.50 10.17
N ILE A 196 9.58 2.50 11.19
CA ILE A 196 9.37 1.69 12.41
C ILE A 196 8.08 2.12 13.13
N GLU A 197 7.84 3.43 13.29
CA GLU A 197 6.64 3.96 13.92
C GLU A 197 5.36 3.49 13.19
N VAL A 198 5.33 3.66 11.88
CA VAL A 198 4.17 3.33 11.04
C VAL A 198 3.98 1.82 10.93
N ALA A 199 5.07 1.04 10.83
CA ALA A 199 5.01 -0.41 10.83
C ALA A 199 4.40 -0.95 12.15
N ASN A 200 4.84 -0.45 13.30
CA ASN A 200 4.27 -0.83 14.60
C ASN A 200 2.80 -0.37 14.76
N LYS A 201 2.44 0.77 14.17
CA LYS A 201 1.08 1.32 14.23
C LYS A 201 0.07 0.47 13.47
N TYR A 202 0.43 -0.03 12.29
CA TYR A 202 -0.53 -0.68 11.39
C TYR A 202 -0.36 -2.19 11.30
N PHE A 203 0.85 -2.71 11.31
CA PHE A 203 1.09 -4.16 11.17
C PHE A 203 0.99 -4.86 12.52
N THR A 204 -0.17 -4.72 13.14
CA THR A 204 -0.50 -5.32 14.44
C THR A 204 -0.96 -6.76 14.29
N ASP A 205 -1.30 -7.40 15.41
CA ASP A 205 -1.90 -8.75 15.41
C ASP A 205 -3.32 -8.78 14.83
N ASN A 206 -3.92 -7.61 14.57
CA ASN A 206 -5.23 -7.48 13.94
C ASN A 206 -5.10 -7.48 12.39
N TYR A 207 -4.80 -8.63 11.81
CA TYR A 207 -4.63 -8.83 10.38
C TYR A 207 -5.75 -9.71 9.78
N ILE A 208 -5.85 -9.69 8.47
CA ILE A 208 -6.63 -10.65 7.68
C ILE A 208 -5.65 -11.55 6.93
N LEU A 209 -5.77 -12.85 7.13
CA LEU A 209 -5.00 -13.87 6.41
C LEU A 209 -5.96 -14.71 5.57
N SER A 210 -5.78 -14.71 4.26
CA SER A 210 -6.54 -15.55 3.35
C SER A 210 -5.59 -16.52 2.65
N ILE A 211 -5.92 -17.79 2.67
CA ILE A 211 -5.14 -18.85 2.04
C ILE A 211 -6.05 -19.65 1.11
N VAL A 212 -5.59 -19.87 -0.11
CA VAL A 212 -6.16 -20.84 -1.03
C VAL A 212 -5.09 -21.89 -1.30
N THR A 213 -5.38 -23.16 -1.06
CA THR A 213 -4.41 -24.25 -1.22
C THR A 213 -5.09 -25.56 -1.62
N LYS A 214 -4.31 -26.56 -1.97
CA LYS A 214 -4.77 -27.92 -2.25
C LYS A 214 -5.38 -28.58 -1.03
#